data_5acfc3589b6f3ba756bd37923b49d74d
#
_entry.id   5acfc3589b6f3ba756bd37923b49d74d
#
_cell.length_a   1.000
_cell.length_b   1.000
_cell.length_c   1.000
_cell.angle_alpha   90.00
_cell.angle_beta   90.00
_cell.angle_gamma   90.00
#
_symmetry.space_group_name_H-M   'P 1'
#
loop_
_entity.id
_entity.type
_entity.pdbx_description
1 polymer ?
#
loop_
_entity_poly.entity_id
_entity_poly.type
_entity_poly.pdbx_seq_one_letter_code
_entity_poly.pdbx_strand_id
1 'polypeptide(L)'
;MSEGKFNKAHFNELVTGYFAVALFTAVSLWPIWSVRFPPMQDYPQHLSQVQILSEYSNPDYDYKDNFSVDLKPAPYATFYAITLFFSKFFSIESAGKVAISLYVLLILFLVLKIMQHSKCNSFPWGILLLFPFAFNQQYFLGYLN
;
A
#
# COMPACT_ATOMS: atom_id res chain seq x y z
N MET A 1 45.64 9.00 -11.24
CA MET A 1 44.20 8.93 -11.54
C MET A 1 43.85 7.49 -11.86
N SER A 2 43.29 6.74 -10.89
CA SER A 2 42.84 5.36 -11.09
C SER A 2 41.40 5.47 -11.62
N GLU A 3 41.23 5.30 -12.91
CA GLU A 3 39.89 5.12 -13.50
C GLU A 3 39.28 3.87 -12.84
N GLY A 4 38.16 4.09 -12.12
CA GLY A 4 37.47 3.03 -11.41
C GLY A 4 37.01 1.96 -12.40
N LYS A 5 37.68 0.82 -12.39
CA LYS A 5 37.24 -0.39 -13.09
C LYS A 5 35.78 -0.62 -12.66
N PHE A 6 34.86 -0.44 -13.59
CA PHE A 6 33.45 -0.77 -13.39
C PHE A 6 33.37 -2.23 -12.91
N ASN A 7 33.05 -2.42 -11.62
CA ASN A 7 33.06 -3.75 -11.03
C ASN A 7 31.79 -4.48 -11.47
N LYS A 8 31.93 -5.31 -12.50
CA LYS A 8 30.84 -6.11 -13.08
C LYS A 8 30.11 -6.97 -12.02
N ALA A 9 30.85 -7.44 -11.01
CA ALA A 9 30.26 -8.23 -9.92
C ALA A 9 29.28 -7.37 -9.09
N HIS A 10 29.68 -6.16 -8.74
CA HIS A 10 28.83 -5.22 -8.00
C HIS A 10 27.60 -4.80 -8.82
N PHE A 11 27.75 -4.56 -10.11
CA PHE A 11 26.62 -4.27 -10.99
C PHE A 11 25.62 -5.43 -11.05
N ASN A 12 26.10 -6.66 -11.22
CA ASN A 12 25.24 -7.84 -11.24
C ASN A 12 24.50 -8.04 -9.92
N GLU A 13 25.17 -7.79 -8.78
CA GLU A 13 24.54 -7.85 -7.45
C GLU A 13 23.38 -6.85 -7.33
N LEU A 14 23.58 -5.61 -7.75
CA LEU A 14 22.53 -4.59 -7.71
C LEU A 14 21.34 -4.97 -8.61
N VAL A 15 21.59 -5.40 -9.84
CA VAL A 15 20.54 -5.82 -10.76
C VAL A 15 19.75 -7.00 -10.19
N THR A 16 20.42 -8.01 -9.65
CA THR A 16 19.76 -9.15 -9.03
C THR A 16 18.94 -8.74 -7.80
N GLY A 17 19.47 -7.83 -6.98
CA GLY A 17 18.80 -7.32 -5.80
C GLY A 17 17.53 -6.54 -6.16
N TYR A 18 17.58 -5.62 -7.10
CA TYR A 18 16.38 -4.90 -7.55
C TYR A 18 15.35 -5.81 -8.22
N PHE A 19 15.79 -6.80 -8.99
CA PHE A 19 14.91 -7.80 -9.55
C PHE A 19 14.20 -8.61 -8.47
N ALA A 20 14.92 -9.04 -7.43
CA ALA A 20 14.34 -9.73 -6.29
C ALA A 20 13.28 -8.85 -5.58
N VAL A 21 13.58 -7.58 -5.31
CA VAL A 21 12.60 -6.64 -4.72
C VAL A 21 11.36 -6.51 -5.60
N ALA A 22 11.52 -6.35 -6.91
CA ALA A 22 10.39 -6.25 -7.83
C ALA A 22 9.53 -7.53 -7.81
N LEU A 23 10.17 -8.71 -7.82
CA LEU A 23 9.48 -9.99 -7.74
C LEU A 23 8.70 -10.13 -6.42
N PHE A 24 9.33 -9.86 -5.28
CA PHE A 24 8.67 -9.91 -3.98
C PHE A 24 7.53 -8.89 -3.88
N THR A 25 7.69 -7.70 -4.44
CA THR A 25 6.61 -6.70 -4.53
C THR A 25 5.42 -7.25 -5.31
N ALA A 26 5.66 -7.83 -6.47
CA ALA A 26 4.60 -8.43 -7.29
C ALA A 26 3.88 -9.57 -6.55
N VAL A 27 4.64 -10.46 -5.89
CA VAL A 27 4.08 -11.54 -5.06
C VAL A 27 3.27 -11.00 -3.89
N SER A 28 3.71 -9.89 -3.26
CA SER A 28 2.99 -9.25 -2.16
C SER A 28 1.70 -8.57 -2.61
N LEU A 29 1.68 -7.98 -3.79
CA LEU A 29 0.48 -7.34 -4.33
C LEU A 29 -0.54 -8.36 -4.88
N TRP A 30 -0.08 -9.55 -5.27
CA TRP A 30 -0.95 -10.57 -5.85
C TRP A 30 -2.17 -10.93 -4.99
N PRO A 31 -2.09 -11.20 -3.68
CA PRO A 31 -3.25 -11.52 -2.85
C PRO A 31 -4.28 -10.40 -2.79
N ILE A 32 -3.85 -9.12 -2.89
CA ILE A 32 -4.74 -7.96 -2.88
C ILE A 32 -5.59 -7.93 -4.15
N TRP A 33 -5.00 -8.25 -5.30
CA TRP A 33 -5.65 -8.12 -6.60
C TRP A 33 -6.31 -9.40 -7.11
N SER A 34 -5.92 -10.57 -6.60
CA SER A 34 -6.46 -11.87 -7.02
C SER A 34 -7.87 -12.16 -6.52
N VAL A 35 -8.33 -11.45 -5.49
CA VAL A 35 -9.65 -11.64 -4.87
C VAL A 35 -10.48 -10.36 -4.95
N ARG A 36 -11.81 -10.47 -4.85
CA ARG A 36 -12.67 -9.29 -4.81
C ARG A 36 -12.41 -8.46 -3.56
N PHE A 37 -12.38 -9.09 -2.40
CA PHE A 37 -12.06 -8.47 -1.11
C PHE A 37 -10.76 -9.06 -0.57
N PRO A 38 -9.72 -8.25 -0.33
CA PRO A 38 -8.53 -8.71 0.38
C PRO A 38 -8.89 -9.38 1.71
N PRO A 39 -8.10 -10.37 2.18
CA PRO A 39 -8.40 -11.13 3.39
C PRO A 39 -8.14 -10.29 4.66
N MET A 40 -8.86 -9.19 4.79
CA MET A 40 -8.83 -8.26 5.92
C MET A 40 -10.22 -8.20 6.53
N GLN A 41 -10.30 -8.42 7.85
CA GLN A 41 -11.58 -8.55 8.56
C GLN A 41 -12.48 -7.32 8.38
N ASP A 42 -11.94 -6.12 8.57
CA ASP A 42 -12.71 -4.88 8.58
C ASP A 42 -12.76 -4.18 7.21
N TYR A 43 -12.09 -4.71 6.18
CA TYR A 43 -12.01 -4.08 4.87
C TYR A 43 -13.39 -3.81 4.24
N PRO A 44 -14.34 -4.76 4.22
CA PRO A 44 -15.68 -4.50 3.68
C PRO A 44 -16.42 -3.38 4.44
N GLN A 45 -16.23 -3.29 5.76
CA GLN A 45 -16.82 -2.24 6.59
C GLN A 45 -16.24 -0.86 6.24
N HIS A 46 -14.91 -0.76 6.05
CA HIS A 46 -14.28 0.48 5.60
C HIS A 46 -14.75 0.90 4.22
N LEU A 47 -14.92 -0.03 3.29
CA LEU A 47 -15.48 0.28 1.96
C LEU A 47 -16.92 0.78 2.05
N SER A 48 -17.75 0.19 2.92
CA SER A 48 -19.13 0.66 3.14
C SER A 48 -19.16 2.10 3.65
N GLN A 49 -18.27 2.47 4.56
CA GLN A 49 -18.12 3.84 5.04
C GLN A 49 -17.69 4.80 3.93
N VAL A 50 -16.76 4.38 3.06
CA VAL A 50 -16.36 5.17 1.88
C VAL A 50 -17.55 5.33 0.91
N GLN A 51 -18.36 4.30 0.70
CA GLN A 51 -19.57 4.37 -0.12
C GLN A 51 -20.56 5.39 0.43
N ILE A 52 -20.84 5.35 1.74
CA ILE A 52 -21.71 6.32 2.40
C ILE A 52 -21.18 7.74 2.23
N LEU A 53 -19.87 7.95 2.39
CA LEU A 53 -19.25 9.26 2.22
C LEU A 53 -19.33 9.75 0.76
N SER A 54 -19.10 8.87 -0.20
CA SER A 54 -19.11 9.24 -1.63
C SER A 54 -20.51 9.62 -2.11
N GLU A 55 -21.55 8.95 -1.59
CA GLU A 55 -22.95 9.11 -1.98
C GLU A 55 -23.77 9.87 -0.93
N TYR A 56 -23.11 10.53 0.02
CA TYR A 56 -23.78 11.15 1.18
C TYR A 56 -24.88 12.14 0.82
N SER A 57 -24.72 12.84 -0.30
CA SER A 57 -25.69 13.83 -0.80
C SER A 57 -26.63 13.30 -1.88
N ASN A 58 -26.50 12.04 -2.26
CA ASN A 58 -27.36 11.43 -3.27
C ASN A 58 -28.77 11.21 -2.69
N PRO A 59 -29.84 11.79 -3.31
CA PRO A 59 -31.21 11.67 -2.81
C PRO A 59 -31.78 10.26 -2.94
N ASP A 60 -31.17 9.38 -3.73
CA ASP A 60 -31.60 7.98 -3.89
C ASP A 60 -31.26 7.13 -2.65
N TYR A 61 -30.42 7.66 -1.75
CA TYR A 61 -30.02 7.02 -0.50
C TYR A 61 -30.34 7.94 0.68
N ASP A 62 -31.01 7.43 1.69
CA ASP A 62 -31.34 8.19 2.92
C ASP A 62 -30.14 8.30 3.87
N TYR A 63 -28.92 8.51 3.32
CA TYR A 63 -27.70 8.54 4.12
C TYR A 63 -27.66 9.73 5.08
N LYS A 64 -28.15 10.91 4.66
CA LYS A 64 -28.19 12.10 5.52
C LYS A 64 -29.10 11.94 6.73
N ASP A 65 -30.16 11.16 6.61
CA ASP A 65 -31.14 10.96 7.66
C ASP A 65 -30.67 9.89 8.66
N ASN A 66 -29.82 8.96 8.20
CA ASN A 66 -29.41 7.81 8.99
C ASN A 66 -27.96 7.91 9.50
N PHE A 67 -27.10 8.75 8.91
CA PHE A 67 -25.69 8.88 9.24
C PHE A 67 -25.30 10.33 9.45
N SER A 68 -24.44 10.58 10.45
CA SER A 68 -23.77 11.86 10.65
C SER A 68 -22.28 11.75 10.26
N VAL A 69 -21.78 12.74 9.50
CA VAL A 69 -20.37 12.81 9.15
C VAL A 69 -19.62 13.65 10.19
N ASP A 70 -18.71 13.04 10.93
CA ASP A 70 -17.80 13.72 11.83
C ASP A 70 -16.41 13.80 11.16
N LEU A 71 -15.97 15.02 10.83
CA LEU A 71 -14.68 15.28 10.17
C LEU A 71 -13.52 15.44 11.15
N LYS A 72 -13.67 15.06 12.42
CA LYS A 72 -12.56 15.04 13.36
C LYS A 72 -11.47 14.07 12.90
N PRO A 73 -10.20 14.34 13.21
CA PRO A 73 -9.12 13.40 12.95
C PRO A 73 -9.47 12.03 13.53
N ALA A 74 -9.66 11.06 12.65
CA ALA A 74 -10.02 9.69 13.02
C ALA A 74 -8.94 8.73 12.50
N PRO A 75 -8.76 7.58 13.16
CA PRO A 75 -8.06 6.46 12.56
C PRO A 75 -8.63 6.20 11.17
N TYR A 76 -7.80 5.72 10.24
CA TYR A 76 -8.19 5.42 8.85
C TYR A 76 -8.51 6.63 7.95
N ALA A 77 -8.43 7.88 8.42
CA ALA A 77 -8.72 9.07 7.60
C ALA A 77 -7.92 9.09 6.30
N THR A 78 -6.65 8.69 6.35
CA THR A 78 -5.78 8.60 5.16
C THR A 78 -6.29 7.56 4.17
N PHE A 79 -6.68 6.37 4.65
CA PHE A 79 -7.26 5.34 3.80
C PHE A 79 -8.55 5.82 3.13
N TYR A 80 -9.45 6.46 3.89
CA TYR A 80 -10.70 7.01 3.34
C TYR A 80 -10.43 8.10 2.30
N ALA A 81 -9.53 9.03 2.57
CA ALA A 81 -9.19 10.10 1.64
C ALA A 81 -8.63 9.56 0.31
N ILE A 82 -7.70 8.60 0.39
CA ILE A 82 -7.11 7.97 -0.79
C ILE A 82 -8.20 7.18 -1.56
N THR A 83 -8.99 6.38 -0.86
CA THR A 83 -10.04 5.56 -1.49
C THR A 83 -11.11 6.44 -2.13
N LEU A 84 -11.57 7.51 -1.47
CA LEU A 84 -12.50 8.49 -2.03
C LEU A 84 -11.94 9.20 -3.26
N PHE A 85 -10.66 9.54 -3.26
CA PHE A 85 -10.04 10.14 -4.44
C PHE A 85 -10.05 9.18 -5.62
N PHE A 86 -9.64 7.93 -5.42
CA PHE A 86 -9.57 6.95 -6.49
C PHE A 86 -10.94 6.39 -6.90
N SER A 87 -11.97 6.45 -6.02
CA SER A 87 -13.33 6.01 -6.38
C SER A 87 -13.98 6.87 -7.46
N LYS A 88 -13.43 8.07 -7.73
CA LYS A 88 -13.85 8.89 -8.88
C LYS A 88 -13.47 8.30 -10.23
N PHE A 89 -12.53 7.37 -10.27
CA PHE A 89 -12.00 6.78 -11.50
C PHE A 89 -12.22 5.27 -11.58
N PHE A 90 -12.38 4.61 -10.44
CA PHE A 90 -12.49 3.15 -10.30
C PHE A 90 -13.68 2.78 -9.40
N SER A 91 -14.08 1.51 -9.44
CA SER A 91 -15.01 1.01 -8.42
C SER A 91 -14.42 1.16 -7.02
N ILE A 92 -15.27 1.29 -6.00
CA ILE A 92 -14.83 1.44 -4.61
C ILE A 92 -13.95 0.29 -4.16
N GLU A 93 -14.27 -0.95 -4.57
CA GLU A 93 -13.42 -2.11 -4.27
C GLU A 93 -12.01 -1.95 -4.87
N SER A 94 -11.93 -1.50 -6.13
CA SER A 94 -10.63 -1.27 -6.79
C SER A 94 -9.88 -0.08 -6.18
N ALA A 95 -10.58 1.00 -5.84
CA ALA A 95 -10.00 2.16 -5.17
C ALA A 95 -9.39 1.80 -3.81
N GLY A 96 -10.08 0.98 -3.03
CA GLY A 96 -9.55 0.46 -1.77
C GLY A 96 -8.31 -0.41 -1.95
N LYS A 97 -8.28 -1.27 -2.98
CA LYS A 97 -7.10 -2.06 -3.32
C LYS A 97 -5.91 -1.18 -3.71
N VAL A 98 -6.15 -0.10 -4.47
CA VAL A 98 -5.11 0.90 -4.78
C VAL A 98 -4.56 1.52 -3.49
N ALA A 99 -5.42 1.92 -2.55
CA ALA A 99 -4.99 2.50 -1.28
C ALA A 99 -4.09 1.55 -0.48
N ILE A 100 -4.47 0.26 -0.37
CA ILE A 100 -3.64 -0.76 0.30
C ILE A 100 -2.32 -0.98 -0.46
N SER A 101 -2.38 -1.04 -1.80
CA SER A 101 -1.17 -1.20 -2.62
C SER A 101 -0.19 -0.05 -2.43
N LEU A 102 -0.69 1.19 -2.35
CA LEU A 102 0.13 2.38 -2.06
C LEU A 102 0.80 2.30 -0.69
N TYR A 103 0.12 1.77 0.32
CA TYR A 103 0.72 1.55 1.64
C TYR A 103 1.91 0.59 1.56
N VAL A 104 1.76 -0.55 0.89
CA VAL A 104 2.85 -1.53 0.69
C VAL A 104 4.02 -0.90 -0.08
N LEU A 105 3.72 -0.20 -1.18
CA LEU A 105 4.73 0.45 -2.02
C LEU A 105 5.46 1.59 -1.27
N LEU A 106 4.75 2.34 -0.42
CA LEU A 106 5.35 3.40 0.37
C LEU A 106 6.38 2.86 1.37
N ILE A 107 6.05 1.76 2.07
CA ILE A 107 6.99 1.10 2.99
C ILE A 107 8.26 0.71 2.24
N LEU A 108 8.12 0.05 1.09
CA LEU A 108 9.26 -0.37 0.27
C LEU A 108 10.09 0.82 -0.21
N PHE A 109 9.42 1.87 -0.69
CA PHE A 109 10.08 3.09 -1.14
C PHE A 109 10.90 3.75 -0.01
N LEU A 110 10.31 3.89 1.17
CA LEU A 110 10.99 4.50 2.32
C LEU A 110 12.21 3.71 2.73
N VAL A 111 12.09 2.38 2.78
CA VAL A 111 13.23 1.53 3.14
C VAL A 111 14.32 1.59 2.07
N LEU A 112 13.99 1.52 0.79
CA LEU A 112 14.98 1.71 -0.29
C LEU A 112 15.69 3.07 -0.17
N LYS A 113 14.96 4.14 0.17
CA LYS A 113 15.55 5.47 0.39
C LYS A 113 16.50 5.50 1.59
N ILE A 114 16.12 4.91 2.71
CA ILE A 114 16.98 4.81 3.90
C ILE A 114 18.28 4.07 3.56
N MET A 115 18.16 2.98 2.82
CA MET A 115 19.30 2.15 2.44
C MET A 115 20.24 2.87 1.45
N GLN A 116 19.69 3.57 0.46
CA GLN A 116 20.50 4.43 -0.43
C GLN A 116 21.24 5.51 0.35
N HIS A 117 20.63 6.08 1.37
CA HIS A 117 21.26 7.11 2.20
C HIS A 117 22.36 6.54 3.09
N SER A 118 22.26 5.30 3.51
CA SER A 118 23.24 4.61 4.37
C SER A 118 24.56 4.26 3.69
N LYS A 119 24.77 4.64 2.42
CA LYS A 119 26.01 4.42 1.63
C LYS A 119 26.50 2.95 1.68
N CYS A 120 25.59 2.00 1.75
CA CYS A 120 25.94 0.58 1.67
C CYS A 120 26.58 0.26 0.31
N ASN A 121 27.78 -0.29 0.32
CA ASN A 121 28.51 -0.65 -0.90
C ASN A 121 27.98 -1.95 -1.57
N SER A 122 27.09 -2.68 -0.91
CA SER A 122 26.44 -3.89 -1.40
C SER A 122 24.93 -3.76 -1.37
N PHE A 123 24.23 -4.60 -2.14
CA PHE A 123 22.78 -4.63 -2.10
C PHE A 123 22.32 -5.16 -0.72
N PRO A 124 21.43 -4.43 -0.05
CA PRO A 124 21.03 -4.77 1.30
C PRO A 124 19.93 -5.84 1.30
N TRP A 125 20.31 -7.07 1.17
CA TRP A 125 19.41 -8.25 1.09
C TRP A 125 18.41 -8.34 2.25
N GLY A 126 18.72 -7.76 3.41
CA GLY A 126 17.81 -7.67 4.56
C GLY A 126 16.47 -6.97 4.24
N ILE A 127 16.38 -6.18 3.16
CA ILE A 127 15.12 -5.56 2.72
C ILE A 127 14.04 -6.61 2.42
N LEU A 128 14.43 -7.80 1.95
CA LEU A 128 13.48 -8.86 1.65
C LEU A 128 12.75 -9.37 2.90
N LEU A 129 13.31 -9.19 4.09
CA LEU A 129 12.66 -9.52 5.36
C LEU A 129 11.49 -8.61 5.70
N LEU A 130 11.36 -7.45 5.03
CA LEU A 130 10.23 -6.54 5.25
C LEU A 130 8.92 -7.05 4.65
N PHE A 131 8.97 -7.89 3.62
CA PHE A 131 7.76 -8.39 2.97
C PHE A 131 6.84 -9.17 3.93
N PRO A 132 7.33 -10.10 4.77
CA PRO A 132 6.51 -10.71 5.80
C PRO A 132 5.92 -9.71 6.79
N PHE A 133 6.63 -8.62 7.11
CA PHE A 133 6.14 -7.59 8.03
C PHE A 133 5.07 -6.69 7.43
N ALA A 134 5.01 -6.53 6.11
CA ALA A 134 3.93 -5.81 5.44
C ALA A 134 2.57 -6.51 5.61
N PHE A 135 2.57 -7.83 5.80
CA PHE A 135 1.38 -8.66 6.03
C PHE A 135 1.34 -9.17 7.48
N ASN A 136 1.41 -8.27 8.43
CA ASN A 136 1.33 -8.58 9.85
C ASN A 136 -0.12 -8.78 10.32
N GLN A 137 -0.30 -9.16 11.59
CA GLN A 137 -1.62 -9.35 12.19
C GLN A 137 -2.52 -8.10 12.06
N GLN A 138 -1.96 -6.90 12.16
CA GLN A 138 -2.73 -5.65 12.03
C GLN A 138 -3.29 -5.48 10.61
N TYR A 139 -2.53 -5.85 9.58
CA TYR A 139 -3.01 -5.90 8.22
C TYR A 139 -4.24 -6.82 8.08
N PHE A 140 -4.17 -8.06 8.62
CA PHE A 140 -5.29 -9.02 8.53
C PHE A 140 -6.50 -8.59 9.35
N LEU A 141 -6.33 -7.85 10.44
CA LEU A 141 -7.43 -7.27 11.21
C LEU A 141 -8.04 -6.03 10.53
N GLY A 142 -7.39 -5.48 9.51
CA GLY A 142 -7.88 -4.30 8.79
C GLY A 142 -7.48 -2.97 9.44
N TYR A 143 -6.53 -2.97 10.37
CA TYR A 143 -5.99 -1.74 10.94
C TYR A 143 -5.11 -1.03 9.90
N LEU A 144 -5.70 -0.11 9.17
CA LEU A 144 -5.09 0.67 8.08
C LEU A 144 -4.58 2.04 8.57
N ASN A 145 -4.04 2.08 9.77
CA ASN A 145 -3.52 3.31 10.41
C ASN A 145 -2.16 3.73 9.84
#